data_fc689782f93e04133ea5a6b7821f8404
#
_entry.id   fc689782f93e04133ea5a6b7821f8404
#
_cell.length_a   1.000
_cell.length_b   1.000
_cell.length_c   1.000
_cell.angle_alpha   90.00
_cell.angle_beta   90.00
_cell.angle_gamma   90.00
#
_symmetry.space_group_name_H-M   'P 1'
#
loop_
_entity.id
_entity.type
_entity.pdbx_description
1 polymer ?
#
loop_
_entity_poly.entity_id
_entity_poly.type
_entity_poly.pdbx_seq_one_letter_code
_entity_poly.pdbx_strand_id
1 'polypeptide(L)'
;ASLAAKESGVKKTISQVENIDFIPLAQNMGLNTTINIKYLTANFIFKYISEGKFLDYSTLKGVDAEIIEVEVKEGADVLGKKLKDMNFPKDSIVGGLTRGETVLFPRGDFEFEEEDRVIVVTKKETKSTIESMFK
;
A
#
# COMPACT_ATOMS: atom_id res chain seq x y z
N ALA A 1 -24.12 14.26 -10.66
CA ALA A 1 -24.69 13.96 -9.33
C ALA A 1 -23.70 14.34 -8.21
N SER A 2 -22.49 13.76 -8.11
CA SER A 2 -21.58 13.96 -6.97
C SER A 2 -21.06 15.39 -6.80
N LEU A 3 -20.81 16.12 -7.89
CA LEU A 3 -20.44 17.55 -7.83
C LEU A 3 -21.58 18.40 -7.29
N ALA A 4 -22.80 18.20 -7.78
CA ALA A 4 -23.98 18.92 -7.28
C ALA A 4 -24.24 18.63 -5.80
N ALA A 5 -24.07 17.38 -5.36
CA ALA A 5 -24.16 17.03 -3.94
C ALA A 5 -23.13 17.77 -3.09
N LYS A 6 -21.90 17.88 -3.59
CA LYS A 6 -20.84 18.65 -2.91
C LYS A 6 -21.18 20.14 -2.83
N GLU A 7 -21.64 20.74 -3.91
CA GLU A 7 -22.09 22.14 -3.93
C GLU A 7 -23.27 22.40 -2.99
N SER A 8 -24.11 21.38 -2.78
CA SER A 8 -25.20 21.40 -1.79
C SER A 8 -24.75 21.17 -0.35
N GLY A 9 -23.45 21.13 -0.06
CA GLY A 9 -22.89 21.03 1.28
C GLY A 9 -22.73 19.62 1.83
N VAL A 10 -22.85 18.58 1.00
CA VAL A 10 -22.57 17.19 1.41
C VAL A 10 -21.08 17.04 1.70
N LYS A 11 -20.76 16.65 2.93
CA LYS A 11 -19.35 16.61 3.43
C LYS A 11 -18.49 15.54 2.75
N LYS A 12 -19.07 14.40 2.37
CA LYS A 12 -18.34 13.29 1.75
C LYS A 12 -19.13 12.73 0.58
N THR A 13 -18.52 12.68 -0.59
CA THR A 13 -19.08 12.07 -1.79
C THR A 13 -18.16 10.96 -2.28
N ILE A 14 -18.74 9.87 -2.74
CA ILE A 14 -18.02 8.77 -3.40
C ILE A 14 -18.57 8.69 -4.81
N SER A 15 -17.71 8.77 -5.80
CA SER A 15 -18.07 8.80 -7.21
C SER A 15 -17.52 7.60 -7.95
N GLN A 16 -18.35 6.89 -8.67
CA GLN A 16 -17.90 5.89 -9.61
C GLN A 16 -17.45 6.57 -10.91
N VAL A 17 -16.26 6.22 -11.38
CA VAL A 17 -15.67 6.70 -12.64
C VAL A 17 -15.31 5.49 -13.49
N GLU A 18 -15.99 5.31 -14.62
CA GLU A 18 -15.79 4.13 -15.48
C GLU A 18 -14.49 4.19 -16.28
N ASN A 19 -14.14 5.37 -16.79
CA ASN A 19 -12.89 5.58 -17.51
C ASN A 19 -11.81 6.13 -16.57
N ILE A 20 -10.70 5.40 -16.47
CA ILE A 20 -9.55 5.73 -15.59
C ILE A 20 -8.99 7.12 -15.92
N ASP A 21 -8.98 7.51 -17.20
CA ASP A 21 -8.43 8.79 -17.64
C ASP A 21 -9.19 10.00 -17.07
N PHE A 22 -10.44 9.81 -16.67
CA PHE A 22 -11.24 10.85 -16.03
C PHE A 22 -11.03 10.97 -14.52
N ILE A 23 -10.29 10.07 -13.89
CA ILE A 23 -10.03 10.14 -12.44
C ILE A 23 -9.25 11.43 -12.06
N PRO A 24 -8.16 11.83 -12.77
CA PRO A 24 -7.47 13.07 -12.46
C PRO A 24 -8.37 14.31 -12.63
N LEU A 25 -9.21 14.30 -13.66
CA LEU A 25 -10.17 15.38 -13.88
C LEU A 25 -11.18 15.47 -12.73
N ALA A 26 -11.75 14.34 -12.32
CA ALA A 26 -12.68 14.29 -11.20
C ALA A 26 -12.04 14.78 -9.89
N GLN A 27 -10.79 14.44 -9.64
CA GLN A 27 -10.02 14.89 -8.48
C GLN A 27 -9.76 16.40 -8.53
N ASN A 28 -9.39 16.96 -9.69
CA ASN A 28 -9.20 18.40 -9.89
C ASN A 28 -10.51 19.18 -9.68
N MET A 29 -11.66 18.58 -9.98
CA MET A 29 -12.97 19.12 -9.68
C MET A 29 -13.37 18.95 -8.20
N GLY A 30 -12.49 18.41 -7.37
CA GLY A 30 -12.68 18.28 -5.94
C GLY A 30 -13.41 17.01 -5.50
N LEU A 31 -13.59 16.01 -6.37
CA LEU A 31 -14.13 14.69 -6.01
C LEU A 31 -12.96 13.84 -5.48
N ASN A 32 -12.68 13.94 -4.19
CA ASN A 32 -11.51 13.30 -3.58
C ASN A 32 -11.64 11.77 -3.46
N THR A 33 -12.87 11.25 -3.46
CA THR A 33 -13.13 9.81 -3.39
C THR A 33 -13.76 9.33 -4.69
N THR A 34 -12.95 8.72 -5.55
CA THR A 34 -13.37 8.13 -6.81
C THR A 34 -13.14 6.62 -6.80
N ILE A 35 -14.10 5.86 -7.32
CA ILE A 35 -14.02 4.41 -7.42
C ILE A 35 -14.09 4.02 -8.90
N ASN A 36 -13.17 3.17 -9.33
CA ASN A 36 -13.24 2.48 -10.60
C ASN A 36 -13.41 0.97 -10.34
N ILE A 37 -14.57 0.42 -10.70
CA ILE A 37 -14.90 -0.98 -10.41
C ILE A 37 -13.94 -1.94 -11.11
N LYS A 38 -13.55 -1.67 -12.36
CA LYS A 38 -12.61 -2.52 -13.09
C LYS A 38 -11.26 -2.61 -12.38
N TYR A 39 -10.79 -1.48 -11.85
CA TYR A 39 -9.53 -1.41 -11.11
C TYR A 39 -9.61 -2.14 -9.77
N LEU A 40 -10.71 -1.94 -9.03
CA LEU A 40 -10.95 -2.67 -7.78
C LEU A 40 -11.04 -4.18 -8.02
N THR A 41 -11.77 -4.60 -9.05
CA THR A 41 -11.92 -6.02 -9.39
C THR A 41 -10.57 -6.62 -9.80
N ALA A 42 -9.79 -5.92 -10.62
CA ALA A 42 -8.46 -6.38 -11.02
C ALA A 42 -7.53 -6.55 -9.82
N ASN A 43 -7.53 -5.59 -8.89
CA ASN A 43 -6.74 -5.67 -7.65
C ASN A 43 -7.19 -6.85 -6.77
N PHE A 44 -8.50 -7.05 -6.66
CA PHE A 44 -9.06 -8.17 -5.89
C PHE A 44 -8.66 -9.52 -6.49
N ILE A 45 -8.76 -9.67 -7.83
CA ILE A 45 -8.33 -10.88 -8.53
C ILE A 45 -6.83 -11.10 -8.36
N PHE A 46 -6.03 -10.02 -8.51
CA PHE A 46 -4.59 -10.08 -8.33
C PHE A 46 -4.20 -10.54 -6.93
N LYS A 47 -4.85 -9.99 -5.90
CA LYS A 47 -4.68 -10.40 -4.50
C LYS A 47 -4.99 -11.88 -4.30
N TYR A 48 -6.07 -12.37 -4.91
CA TYR A 48 -6.48 -13.77 -4.82
C TYR A 48 -5.50 -14.73 -5.51
N ILE A 49 -5.02 -14.37 -6.72
CA ILE A 49 -4.08 -15.20 -7.48
C ILE A 49 -2.68 -15.21 -6.84
N SER A 50 -2.28 -14.13 -6.17
CA SER A 50 -0.98 -14.02 -5.52
C SER A 50 -0.84 -14.89 -4.25
N GLU A 51 -1.83 -15.76 -3.97
CA GLU A 51 -1.81 -16.75 -2.88
C GLU A 51 -1.42 -16.17 -1.50
N GLY A 52 -1.84 -14.95 -1.21
CA GLY A 52 -1.55 -14.29 0.05
C GLY A 52 -0.09 -13.79 0.19
N LYS A 53 0.71 -13.83 -0.88
CA LYS A 53 2.07 -13.27 -0.87
C LYS A 53 2.09 -11.76 -0.67
N PHE A 54 0.96 -11.10 -0.99
CA PHE A 54 0.73 -9.68 -0.75
C PHE A 54 -0.59 -9.51 -0.03
N LEU A 55 -0.57 -8.83 1.10
CA LEU A 55 -1.80 -8.50 1.82
C LEU A 55 -2.53 -7.34 1.14
N ASP A 56 -1.79 -6.35 0.64
CA ASP A 56 -2.35 -5.25 -0.15
C ASP A 56 -1.32 -4.63 -1.10
N TYR A 57 -1.81 -4.04 -2.19
CA TYR A 57 -1.01 -3.38 -3.21
C TYR A 57 -1.71 -2.10 -3.66
N SER A 58 -1.02 -1.00 -3.58
CA SER A 58 -1.51 0.29 -4.07
C SER A 58 -0.41 1.04 -4.81
N THR A 59 -0.72 1.53 -6.00
CA THR A 59 0.18 2.40 -6.77
C THR A 59 -0.15 3.85 -6.48
N LEU A 60 0.85 4.62 -6.08
CA LEU A 60 0.73 6.06 -5.90
C LEU A 60 0.71 6.75 -7.27
N LYS A 61 -0.42 7.38 -7.62
CA LYS A 61 -0.53 8.09 -8.89
C LYS A 61 0.40 9.30 -8.93
N GLY A 62 1.16 9.42 -10.02
CA GLY A 62 2.07 10.54 -10.26
C GLY A 62 3.41 10.44 -9.52
N VAL A 63 3.66 9.34 -8.83
CA VAL A 63 4.94 9.04 -8.17
C VAL A 63 5.37 7.64 -8.62
N ASP A 64 6.64 7.48 -8.96
CA ASP A 64 7.23 6.19 -9.29
C ASP A 64 7.51 5.39 -8.01
N ALA A 65 6.45 5.12 -7.26
CA ALA A 65 6.49 4.37 -6.01
C ALA A 65 5.24 3.54 -5.82
N GLU A 66 5.40 2.40 -5.21
CA GLU A 66 4.36 1.44 -4.86
C GLU A 66 4.30 1.29 -3.34
N ILE A 67 3.10 1.09 -2.83
CA ILE A 67 2.89 0.70 -1.45
C ILE A 67 2.58 -0.80 -1.46
N ILE A 68 3.35 -1.56 -0.74
CA ILE A 68 3.15 -3.00 -0.56
C ILE A 68 2.98 -3.31 0.93
N GLU A 69 2.10 -4.22 1.22
CA GLU A 69 1.98 -4.84 2.54
C GLU A 69 2.55 -6.25 2.46
N VAL A 70 3.56 -6.53 3.27
CA VAL A 70 4.24 -7.82 3.35
C VAL A 70 4.12 -8.37 4.77
N GLU A 71 4.01 -9.68 4.88
CA GLU A 71 3.99 -10.38 6.16
C GLU A 71 5.35 -11.02 6.43
N VAL A 72 5.87 -10.84 7.63
CA VAL A 72 7.12 -11.48 8.06
C VAL A 72 6.87 -12.98 8.26
N LYS A 73 7.52 -13.80 7.44
CA LYS A 73 7.41 -15.27 7.51
C LYS A 73 8.48 -15.86 8.41
N GLU A 74 8.21 -17.07 8.88
CA GLU A 74 9.20 -17.88 9.58
C GLU A 74 10.47 -18.04 8.73
N GLY A 75 11.63 -17.74 9.32
CA GLY A 75 12.91 -17.80 8.62
C GLY A 75 13.26 -16.58 7.75
N ALA A 76 12.42 -15.54 7.74
CA ALA A 76 12.68 -14.33 6.97
C ALA A 76 14.02 -13.65 7.36
N ASP A 77 14.71 -13.10 6.37
CA ASP A 77 16.01 -12.44 6.56
C ASP A 77 15.97 -11.24 7.52
N VAL A 78 14.78 -10.68 7.75
CA VAL A 78 14.56 -9.53 8.63
C VAL A 78 14.47 -9.90 10.11
N LEU A 79 14.24 -11.18 10.43
CA LEU A 79 14.08 -11.64 11.81
C LEU A 79 15.38 -11.52 12.61
N GLY A 80 15.26 -11.07 13.86
CA GLY A 80 16.39 -10.93 14.79
C GLY A 80 17.43 -9.87 14.42
N LYS A 81 17.09 -8.99 13.46
CA LYS A 81 17.94 -7.87 13.05
C LYS A 81 17.24 -6.54 13.32
N LYS A 82 18.00 -5.54 13.72
CA LYS A 82 17.48 -4.17 13.84
C LYS A 82 17.38 -3.55 12.46
N LEU A 83 16.32 -2.78 12.23
CA LEU A 83 16.08 -2.12 10.94
C LEU A 83 17.28 -1.31 10.44
N LYS A 84 18.01 -0.62 11.34
CA LYS A 84 19.21 0.15 11.01
C LYS A 84 20.39 -0.70 10.54
N ASP A 85 20.44 -1.96 10.96
CA ASP A 85 21.55 -2.90 10.68
C ASP A 85 21.25 -3.77 9.44
N MET A 86 20.03 -3.63 8.89
CA MET A 86 19.64 -4.30 7.66
C MET A 86 20.14 -3.53 6.43
N ASN A 87 20.51 -4.28 5.39
CA ASN A 87 20.81 -3.68 4.10
C ASN A 87 19.52 -3.38 3.32
N PHE A 88 18.67 -2.52 3.91
CA PHE A 88 17.39 -2.15 3.32
C PHE A 88 17.61 -1.30 2.06
N PRO A 89 16.90 -1.56 0.95
CA PRO A 89 17.07 -0.80 -0.27
C PRO A 89 16.85 0.70 -0.07
N LYS A 90 17.77 1.53 -0.58
CA LYS A 90 17.74 3.00 -0.39
C LYS A 90 16.48 3.68 -0.93
N ASP A 91 15.86 3.06 -1.95
CA ASP A 91 14.63 3.54 -2.58
C ASP A 91 13.36 2.97 -1.93
N SER A 92 13.47 2.53 -0.68
CA SER A 92 12.38 1.96 0.07
C SER A 92 12.33 2.50 1.49
N ILE A 93 11.12 2.62 2.03
CA ILE A 93 10.89 3.08 3.39
C ILE A 93 9.82 2.22 4.05
N VAL A 94 10.06 1.82 5.29
CA VAL A 94 9.03 1.19 6.12
C VAL A 94 8.12 2.29 6.65
N GLY A 95 6.87 2.29 6.24
CA GLY A 95 5.87 3.29 6.62
C GLY A 95 5.22 3.00 7.97
N GLY A 96 5.11 1.72 8.32
CA GLY A 96 4.49 1.23 9.55
C GLY A 96 4.28 -0.27 9.51
N LEU A 97 3.80 -0.81 10.59
CA LEU A 97 3.43 -2.23 10.65
C LEU A 97 2.28 -2.46 11.64
N THR A 98 1.64 -3.60 11.53
CA THR A 98 0.73 -4.11 12.55
C THR A 98 1.27 -5.41 13.13
N ARG A 99 1.26 -5.50 14.46
CA ARG A 99 1.56 -6.70 15.23
C ARG A 99 0.31 -7.08 16.01
N GLY A 100 -0.39 -8.11 15.54
CA GLY A 100 -1.75 -8.39 16.00
C GLY A 100 -2.67 -7.20 15.73
N GLU A 101 -3.28 -6.63 16.76
CA GLU A 101 -4.16 -5.45 16.66
C GLU A 101 -3.43 -4.12 16.88
N THR A 102 -2.13 -4.14 17.15
CA THR A 102 -1.36 -2.93 17.48
C THR A 102 -0.67 -2.36 16.25
N VAL A 103 -0.85 -1.05 16.01
CA VAL A 103 -0.13 -0.32 14.95
C VAL A 103 1.17 0.24 15.53
N LEU A 104 2.28 -0.03 14.85
CA LEU A 104 3.62 0.38 15.24
C LEU A 104 4.31 1.16 14.12
N PHE A 105 5.14 2.13 14.52
CA PHE A 105 5.97 2.90 13.59
C PHE A 105 7.44 2.60 13.88
N PRO A 106 8.08 1.72 13.08
CA PRO A 106 9.42 1.25 13.36
C PRO A 106 10.46 2.38 13.21
N ARG A 107 11.42 2.38 14.12
CA ARG A 107 12.62 3.22 14.04
C ARG A 107 13.83 2.32 13.86
N GLY A 108 15.01 2.90 13.65
CA GLY A 108 16.23 2.15 13.37
C GLY A 108 16.55 1.01 14.36
N ASP A 109 16.16 1.12 15.62
CA ASP A 109 16.39 0.07 16.65
C ASP A 109 15.26 -0.98 16.73
N PHE A 110 14.28 -0.91 15.84
CA PHE A 110 13.14 -1.83 15.81
C PHE A 110 13.56 -3.21 15.26
N GLU A 111 13.05 -4.25 15.88
CA GLU A 111 13.20 -5.65 15.44
C GLU A 111 11.84 -6.21 15.03
N PHE A 112 11.79 -6.85 13.86
CA PHE A 112 10.58 -7.50 13.36
C PHE A 112 10.38 -8.85 14.02
N GLU A 113 9.11 -9.22 14.20
CA GLU A 113 8.68 -10.54 14.67
C GLU A 113 7.87 -11.24 13.58
N GLU A 114 7.72 -12.55 13.71
CA GLU A 114 6.87 -13.33 12.82
C GLU A 114 5.42 -12.81 12.86
N GLU A 115 4.73 -12.93 11.74
CA GLU A 115 3.37 -12.44 11.52
C GLU A 115 3.21 -10.91 11.56
N ASP A 116 4.28 -10.13 11.73
CA ASP A 116 4.21 -8.68 11.53
C ASP A 116 3.76 -8.38 10.10
N ARG A 117 2.76 -7.53 9.95
CA ARG A 117 2.32 -7.02 8.65
C ARG A 117 2.90 -5.65 8.42
N VAL A 118 3.84 -5.57 7.50
CA VAL A 118 4.69 -4.40 7.29
C VAL A 118 4.28 -3.67 6.02
N ILE A 119 4.02 -2.38 6.14
CA ILE A 119 3.74 -1.50 5.00
C ILE A 119 5.07 -0.89 4.54
N VAL A 120 5.44 -1.16 3.30
CA VAL A 120 6.66 -0.63 2.68
C VAL A 120 6.29 0.19 1.46
N VAL A 121 6.83 1.40 1.38
CA VAL A 121 6.81 2.23 0.17
C VAL A 121 8.12 1.99 -0.55
N THR A 122 8.05 1.58 -1.81
CA THR A 122 9.23 1.18 -2.58
C THR A 122 9.07 1.52 -4.06
N LYS A 123 10.18 1.64 -4.80
CA LYS A 123 10.12 1.69 -6.25
C LYS A 123 9.80 0.31 -6.81
N LYS A 124 9.24 0.31 -8.03
CA LYS A 124 8.85 -0.92 -8.72
C LYS A 124 10.03 -1.89 -8.89
N GLU A 125 11.22 -1.36 -9.18
CA GLU A 125 12.44 -2.16 -9.41
C GLU A 125 12.94 -2.86 -8.16
N THR A 126 12.71 -2.27 -6.97
CA THR A 126 13.20 -2.80 -5.69
C THR A 126 12.18 -3.67 -4.96
N LYS A 127 10.96 -3.74 -5.47
CA LYS A 127 9.85 -4.51 -4.89
C LYS A 127 10.22 -5.97 -4.62
N SER A 128 10.72 -6.69 -5.62
CA SER A 128 11.07 -8.12 -5.49
C SER A 128 12.16 -8.37 -4.44
N THR A 129 13.07 -7.41 -4.27
CA THR A 129 14.10 -7.47 -3.23
C THR A 129 13.47 -7.36 -1.85
N ILE A 130 12.56 -6.39 -1.65
CA ILE A 130 11.82 -6.26 -0.39
C ILE A 130 11.05 -7.54 -0.08
N GLU A 131 10.32 -8.07 -1.05
CA GLU A 131 9.53 -9.29 -0.85
C GLU A 131 10.39 -10.48 -0.43
N SER A 132 11.61 -10.61 -0.98
CA SER A 132 12.52 -11.70 -0.62
C SER A 132 13.07 -11.58 0.80
N MET A 133 13.20 -10.36 1.34
CA MET A 133 13.69 -10.12 2.70
C MET A 133 12.69 -10.54 3.79
N PHE A 134 11.39 -10.56 3.45
CA PHE A 134 10.31 -10.88 4.38
C PHE A 134 9.78 -12.34 4.25
N LYS A 135 10.44 -13.15 3.42
CA LYS A 135 10.09 -14.58 3.19
C LYS A 135 10.92 -15.52 4.02
#